data_02a2833d80b0e52e465f45c859ba1ee6
#
_entry.id   02a2833d80b0e52e465f45c859ba1ee6
#
_cell.length_a   1.000
_cell.length_b   1.000
_cell.length_c   1.000
_cell.angle_alpha   90.00
_cell.angle_beta   90.00
_cell.angle_gamma   90.00
#
_symmetry.space_group_name_H-M   'P 1'
#
loop_
_entity.id
_entity.type
_entity.pdbx_description
1 polymer ?
#
loop_
_entity_poly.entity_id
_entity_poly.type
_entity_poly.pdbx_seq_one_letter_code
_entity_poly.pdbx_strand_id
1 'polypeptide(L)'
;MERFTLAQAAAWTKGEAKGEAALTAVTTDSRQIPPEALFLPIKGERFDAHDFIGKAIENGAAAVMSHRENEEYPVPALYVENTSQALLDLAGGYRTMCGGKVIGVTGSVGKTTTKELLYAVLSQGFRAQKTEGNLNNEIGLPLTLMRMTRDTEVLVAEMGMNHFGELSRMTAAAKPNLAVITNIGTSHIEFLGSREGICKAKLEILEGLQEGGAAVLCGDEPLLWDKRERLGCKVVTYGIENSACDLTADLHSDGTFDIVNNGLAAAHLPVGEKFTAKLSIPGKHNVLNALAAAAVGLLLGETPELIAQGLVSYQASGMRQNIYEQDGYQIYADCYNASPDAMEATLSVLGGMAGDGRRFAVLGSMLELGDYAEEGHRRAGRAAAQYADALYAYGPDAAAMVAGAREKGMEHAYAFDDQTALVAALREDAKKGDALLFKGSRGMRMERALAMFLGEEVEA
;
A
#
# COMPACT_ATOMS: atom_id res chain seq x y z
N MET A 1 -19.51 8.42 -10.41
CA MET A 1 -20.16 8.44 -9.07
C MET A 1 -21.67 8.32 -9.22
N GLU A 2 -22.38 7.79 -8.21
CA GLU A 2 -23.83 7.91 -8.10
C GLU A 2 -24.22 9.36 -7.83
N ARG A 3 -25.40 9.76 -8.34
CA ARG A 3 -25.92 11.11 -8.14
C ARG A 3 -26.36 11.34 -6.70
N PHE A 4 -25.98 12.48 -6.12
CA PHE A 4 -26.42 12.95 -4.81
C PHE A 4 -26.71 14.45 -4.84
N THR A 5 -27.40 14.98 -3.82
CA THR A 5 -27.75 16.39 -3.74
C THR A 5 -26.82 17.16 -2.78
N LEU A 6 -26.73 18.46 -2.96
CA LEU A 6 -26.01 19.34 -2.03
C LEU A 6 -26.58 19.24 -0.61
N ALA A 7 -27.88 19.05 -0.46
CA ALA A 7 -28.53 18.84 0.84
C ALA A 7 -28.10 17.51 1.50
N GLN A 8 -27.91 16.42 0.72
CA GLN A 8 -27.35 15.18 1.25
C GLN A 8 -25.90 15.38 1.70
N ALA A 9 -25.10 16.10 0.89
CA ALA A 9 -23.73 16.45 1.28
C ALA A 9 -23.70 17.25 2.58
N ALA A 10 -24.58 18.24 2.76
CA ALA A 10 -24.70 19.00 3.99
C ALA A 10 -25.04 18.10 5.19
N ALA A 11 -25.99 17.17 5.02
CA ALA A 11 -26.36 16.22 6.08
C ALA A 11 -25.19 15.32 6.49
N TRP A 12 -24.37 14.85 5.52
CA TRP A 12 -23.20 13.99 5.78
C TRP A 12 -22.06 14.73 6.47
N THR A 13 -21.82 15.98 6.06
CA THR A 13 -20.69 16.81 6.56
C THR A 13 -21.06 17.68 7.76
N LYS A 14 -22.36 17.68 8.20
CA LYS A 14 -22.93 18.58 9.21
C LYS A 14 -22.75 20.06 8.84
N GLY A 15 -22.68 20.34 7.55
CA GLY A 15 -22.53 21.69 7.01
C GLY A 15 -23.87 22.36 6.67
N GLU A 16 -23.80 23.60 6.21
CA GLU A 16 -24.93 24.39 5.75
C GLU A 16 -24.90 24.56 4.23
N ALA A 17 -25.94 24.09 3.55
CA ALA A 17 -26.09 24.25 2.11
C ALA A 17 -26.83 25.56 1.79
N LYS A 18 -26.26 26.40 0.93
CA LYS A 18 -26.95 27.55 0.31
C LYS A 18 -27.16 27.29 -1.18
N GLY A 19 -28.41 27.20 -1.58
CA GLY A 19 -28.83 26.82 -2.93
C GLY A 19 -28.97 25.31 -3.12
N GLU A 20 -29.37 24.89 -4.32
CA GLU A 20 -29.62 23.50 -4.68
C GLU A 20 -28.71 23.09 -5.83
N ALA A 21 -28.09 21.92 -5.72
CA ALA A 21 -27.33 21.29 -6.80
C ALA A 21 -27.47 19.78 -6.75
N ALA A 22 -27.53 19.17 -7.94
CA ALA A 22 -27.36 17.75 -8.11
C ALA A 22 -25.93 17.48 -8.61
N LEU A 23 -25.27 16.55 -7.97
CA LEU A 23 -23.84 16.34 -8.09
C LEU A 23 -23.56 14.90 -8.52
N THR A 24 -22.64 14.73 -9.46
CA THR A 24 -22.18 13.42 -9.95
C THR A 24 -20.66 13.28 -9.86
N ALA A 25 -19.97 14.32 -9.38
CA ALA A 25 -18.52 14.32 -9.18
C ALA A 25 -18.12 15.19 -7.99
N VAL A 26 -16.97 14.87 -7.41
CA VAL A 26 -16.25 15.69 -6.42
C VAL A 26 -14.81 15.82 -6.91
N THR A 27 -14.27 17.02 -6.90
CA THR A 27 -12.88 17.28 -7.29
C THR A 27 -12.22 18.27 -6.34
N THR A 28 -10.91 18.06 -6.10
CA THR A 28 -10.03 18.97 -5.37
C THR A 28 -9.12 19.75 -6.33
N ASP A 29 -9.21 19.50 -7.65
CA ASP A 29 -8.41 20.18 -8.66
C ASP A 29 -9.24 21.24 -9.40
N SER A 30 -8.95 22.52 -9.15
CA SER A 30 -9.65 23.65 -9.77
C SER A 30 -9.40 23.81 -11.28
N ARG A 31 -8.38 23.12 -11.84
CA ARG A 31 -8.01 23.20 -13.25
C ARG A 31 -8.82 22.26 -14.12
N GLN A 32 -9.31 21.16 -13.57
CA GLN A 32 -10.08 20.13 -14.25
C GLN A 32 -11.37 19.86 -13.47
N ILE A 33 -12.45 20.52 -13.87
CA ILE A 33 -13.76 20.39 -13.23
C ILE A 33 -14.65 19.48 -14.08
N PRO A 34 -14.99 18.27 -13.60
CA PRO A 34 -15.97 17.42 -14.26
C PRO A 34 -17.37 18.05 -14.29
N PRO A 35 -18.25 17.68 -15.24
CA PRO A 35 -19.64 18.11 -15.21
C PRO A 35 -20.33 17.76 -13.89
N GLU A 36 -21.25 18.62 -13.44
CA GLU A 36 -22.00 18.45 -12.18
C GLU A 36 -21.10 18.21 -10.95
N ALA A 37 -19.87 18.80 -10.92
CA ALA A 37 -18.93 18.59 -9.83
C ALA A 37 -19.13 19.56 -8.67
N LEU A 38 -18.94 19.04 -7.45
CA LEU A 38 -18.60 19.80 -6.26
C LEU A 38 -17.09 20.05 -6.24
N PHE A 39 -16.68 21.31 -6.31
CA PHE A 39 -15.29 21.67 -6.01
C PHE A 39 -15.07 21.74 -4.50
N LEU A 40 -14.12 20.96 -4.00
CA LEU A 40 -13.78 20.85 -2.59
C LEU A 40 -12.32 21.30 -2.39
N PRO A 41 -12.09 22.55 -1.94
CA PRO A 41 -10.75 23.06 -1.71
C PRO A 41 -10.14 22.47 -0.43
N ILE A 42 -8.88 22.06 -0.51
CA ILE A 42 -8.10 21.58 0.63
C ILE A 42 -7.06 22.64 1.00
N LYS A 43 -6.98 22.96 2.29
CA LYS A 43 -5.91 23.79 2.81
C LYS A 43 -4.68 22.93 3.08
N GLY A 44 -3.63 23.13 2.30
CA GLY A 44 -2.33 22.49 2.47
C GLY A 44 -1.37 23.36 3.31
N GLU A 45 -0.18 22.84 3.56
CA GLU A 45 0.86 23.54 4.31
C GLU A 45 1.42 24.77 3.57
N ARG A 46 1.47 24.74 2.26
CA ARG A 46 2.11 25.76 1.41
C ARG A 46 1.14 26.72 0.75
N PHE A 47 -0.12 26.33 0.57
CA PHE A 47 -1.16 27.16 -0.06
C PHE A 47 -2.55 26.74 0.41
N ASP A 48 -3.52 27.65 0.29
CA ASP A 48 -4.93 27.42 0.59
C ASP A 48 -5.72 27.32 -0.74
N ALA A 49 -6.25 26.12 -1.04
CA ALA A 49 -7.01 25.91 -2.28
C ALA A 49 -8.34 26.72 -2.31
N HIS A 50 -8.79 27.31 -1.20
CA HIS A 50 -9.95 28.21 -1.19
C HIS A 50 -9.73 29.46 -2.07
N ASP A 51 -8.49 29.88 -2.27
CA ASP A 51 -8.14 31.00 -3.15
C ASP A 51 -8.42 30.70 -4.64
N PHE A 52 -8.64 29.43 -4.99
CA PHE A 52 -8.97 28.98 -6.34
C PHE A 52 -10.45 28.69 -6.56
N ILE A 53 -11.36 28.97 -5.58
CA ILE A 53 -12.80 28.76 -5.73
C ILE A 53 -13.32 29.56 -6.94
N GLY A 54 -12.94 30.84 -7.10
CA GLY A 54 -13.32 31.61 -8.27
C GLY A 54 -12.93 30.95 -9.59
N LYS A 55 -11.71 30.40 -9.66
CA LYS A 55 -11.22 29.67 -10.84
C LYS A 55 -12.00 28.39 -11.11
N ALA A 56 -12.36 27.64 -10.06
CA ALA A 56 -13.17 26.44 -10.18
C ALA A 56 -14.57 26.76 -10.72
N ILE A 57 -15.17 27.88 -10.29
CA ILE A 57 -16.47 28.35 -10.79
C ILE A 57 -16.37 28.73 -12.27
N GLU A 58 -15.33 29.48 -12.67
CA GLU A 58 -15.08 29.83 -14.08
C GLU A 58 -14.93 28.56 -14.96
N ASN A 59 -14.32 27.51 -14.39
CA ASN A 59 -14.13 26.21 -15.07
C ASN A 59 -15.37 25.29 -15.01
N GLY A 60 -16.49 25.76 -14.43
CA GLY A 60 -17.79 25.09 -14.50
C GLY A 60 -18.17 24.26 -13.26
N ALA A 61 -17.63 24.56 -12.08
CA ALA A 61 -18.08 23.91 -10.86
C ALA A 61 -19.58 24.14 -10.63
N ALA A 62 -20.35 23.06 -10.45
CA ALA A 62 -21.79 23.13 -10.20
C ALA A 62 -22.12 23.57 -8.77
N ALA A 63 -21.22 23.31 -7.84
CA ALA A 63 -21.24 23.80 -6.47
C ALA A 63 -19.82 23.89 -5.91
N VAL A 64 -19.65 24.63 -4.82
CA VAL A 64 -18.39 24.77 -4.11
C VAL A 64 -18.55 24.44 -2.62
N MET A 65 -17.51 23.90 -2.00
CA MET A 65 -17.41 23.78 -0.55
C MET A 65 -16.48 24.86 -0.01
N SER A 66 -16.75 25.40 1.18
CA SER A 66 -15.93 26.40 1.78
C SER A 66 -16.01 26.38 3.32
N HIS A 67 -14.91 26.74 4.00
CA HIS A 67 -14.90 27.07 5.43
C HIS A 67 -15.04 28.58 5.67
N ARG A 68 -15.14 29.40 4.61
CA ARG A 68 -15.24 30.87 4.68
C ARG A 68 -16.70 31.30 4.70
N GLU A 69 -17.34 31.26 5.86
CA GLU A 69 -18.79 31.45 6.03
C GLU A 69 -19.30 32.82 5.55
N ASN A 70 -18.44 33.85 5.56
CA ASN A 70 -18.79 35.23 5.18
C ASN A 70 -18.63 35.49 3.66
N GLU A 71 -18.17 34.52 2.87
CA GLU A 71 -18.04 34.66 1.42
C GLU A 71 -19.32 34.13 0.73
N GLU A 72 -19.85 34.91 -0.22
CA GLU A 72 -20.94 34.47 -1.08
C GLU A 72 -20.42 34.11 -2.46
N TYR A 73 -20.94 33.01 -3.02
CA TYR A 73 -20.53 32.50 -4.32
C TYR A 73 -21.71 32.55 -5.31
N PRO A 74 -21.45 32.80 -6.62
CA PRO A 74 -22.49 32.86 -7.66
C PRO A 74 -23.08 31.47 -8.02
N VAL A 75 -22.60 30.40 -7.38
CA VAL A 75 -23.09 29.03 -7.51
C VAL A 75 -23.50 28.48 -6.13
N PRO A 76 -24.29 27.41 -6.06
CA PRO A 76 -24.61 26.74 -4.79
C PRO A 76 -23.37 26.44 -3.98
N ALA A 77 -23.43 26.66 -2.67
CA ALA A 77 -22.29 26.50 -1.78
C ALA A 77 -22.63 25.62 -0.56
N LEU A 78 -21.68 24.84 -0.12
CA LEU A 78 -21.70 24.05 1.12
C LEU A 78 -20.67 24.60 2.09
N TYR A 79 -21.13 25.20 3.18
CA TYR A 79 -20.27 25.73 4.23
C TYR A 79 -20.04 24.69 5.30
N VAL A 80 -18.76 24.49 5.67
CA VAL A 80 -18.31 23.51 6.67
C VAL A 80 -17.23 24.11 7.52
N GLU A 81 -17.03 23.62 8.73
CA GLU A 81 -15.98 24.10 9.64
C GLU A 81 -14.56 23.79 9.09
N ASN A 82 -14.40 22.59 8.51
CA ASN A 82 -13.10 22.10 8.01
C ASN A 82 -13.31 21.26 6.75
N THR A 83 -12.79 21.71 5.62
CA THR A 83 -12.96 21.03 4.33
C THR A 83 -12.23 19.70 4.24
N SER A 84 -11.10 19.50 4.94
CA SER A 84 -10.39 18.22 4.98
C SER A 84 -11.19 17.17 5.75
N GLN A 85 -11.78 17.53 6.89
CA GLN A 85 -12.68 16.62 7.63
C GLN A 85 -13.96 16.37 6.82
N ALA A 86 -14.53 17.41 6.21
CA ALA A 86 -15.73 17.29 5.39
C ALA A 86 -15.53 16.36 4.18
N LEU A 87 -14.32 16.26 3.62
CA LEU A 87 -14.00 15.31 2.56
C LEU A 87 -14.16 13.86 3.04
N LEU A 88 -13.69 13.55 4.23
CA LEU A 88 -13.86 12.22 4.86
C LEU A 88 -15.33 11.94 5.18
N ASP A 89 -16.03 12.90 5.77
CA ASP A 89 -17.44 12.77 6.15
C ASP A 89 -18.34 12.60 4.92
N LEU A 90 -18.09 13.38 3.86
CA LEU A 90 -18.76 13.27 2.58
C LEU A 90 -18.58 11.87 1.96
N ALA A 91 -17.34 11.39 1.93
CA ALA A 91 -17.03 10.07 1.41
C ALA A 91 -17.66 8.95 2.24
N GLY A 92 -17.69 9.09 3.58
CA GLY A 92 -18.36 8.14 4.48
C GLY A 92 -19.87 8.07 4.30
N GLY A 93 -20.51 9.24 4.08
CA GLY A 93 -21.93 9.32 3.75
C GLY A 93 -22.22 8.71 2.38
N TYR A 94 -21.42 9.06 1.37
CA TYR A 94 -21.53 8.52 0.02
C TYR A 94 -21.31 7.00 -0.03
N ARG A 95 -20.26 6.47 0.63
CA ARG A 95 -19.99 5.04 0.78
C ARG A 95 -21.21 4.31 1.36
N THR A 96 -21.81 4.90 2.40
CA THR A 96 -23.00 4.31 3.04
C THR A 96 -24.21 4.28 2.08
N MET A 97 -24.37 5.29 1.25
CA MET A 97 -25.42 5.36 0.22
C MET A 97 -25.21 4.32 -0.89
N CYS A 98 -23.98 4.05 -1.31
CA CYS A 98 -23.68 3.07 -2.34
C CYS A 98 -23.84 1.63 -1.83
N GLY A 99 -23.56 1.37 -0.55
CA GLY A 99 -23.52 0.02 0.00
C GLY A 99 -22.19 -0.69 -0.32
N GLY A 100 -22.25 -2.02 -0.52
CA GLY A 100 -21.08 -2.85 -0.77
C GLY A 100 -20.22 -3.09 0.48
N LYS A 101 -19.31 -4.05 0.41
CA LYS A 101 -18.36 -4.35 1.48
C LYS A 101 -17.04 -3.61 1.26
N VAL A 102 -16.43 -3.13 2.33
CA VAL A 102 -15.10 -2.50 2.29
C VAL A 102 -14.11 -3.38 3.04
N ILE A 103 -12.98 -3.67 2.40
CA ILE A 103 -11.85 -4.38 2.97
C ILE A 103 -10.73 -3.35 3.15
N GLY A 104 -10.48 -2.96 4.40
CA GLY A 104 -9.37 -2.05 4.73
C GLY A 104 -8.04 -2.81 4.78
N VAL A 105 -6.98 -2.26 4.19
CA VAL A 105 -5.66 -2.88 4.18
C VAL A 105 -4.62 -1.90 4.69
N THR A 106 -3.92 -2.24 5.76
CA THR A 106 -2.78 -1.48 6.28
C THR A 106 -1.61 -2.41 6.63
N GLY A 107 -0.49 -1.83 7.01
CA GLY A 107 0.73 -2.53 7.41
C GLY A 107 1.98 -1.69 7.11
N SER A 108 3.13 -2.08 7.60
CA SER A 108 4.39 -1.40 7.29
C SER A 108 4.83 -1.69 5.86
N VAL A 109 4.84 -2.97 5.48
CA VAL A 109 5.22 -3.47 4.15
C VAL A 109 4.11 -4.35 3.59
N GLY A 110 4.02 -4.48 2.26
CA GLY A 110 3.10 -5.41 1.59
C GLY A 110 1.68 -4.89 1.37
N LYS A 111 1.29 -3.70 1.84
CA LYS A 111 -0.07 -3.13 1.67
C LYS A 111 -0.55 -3.19 0.23
N THR A 112 0.22 -2.62 -0.69
CA THR A 112 -0.16 -2.53 -2.11
C THR A 112 -0.23 -3.92 -2.76
N THR A 113 0.76 -4.79 -2.50
CA THR A 113 0.74 -6.17 -3.01
C THR A 113 -0.46 -6.93 -2.47
N THR A 114 -0.75 -6.83 -1.17
CA THR A 114 -1.95 -7.46 -0.56
C THR A 114 -3.23 -6.91 -1.15
N LYS A 115 -3.35 -5.58 -1.35
CA LYS A 115 -4.49 -4.95 -2.02
C LYS A 115 -4.70 -5.49 -3.43
N GLU A 116 -3.62 -5.62 -4.21
CA GLU A 116 -3.69 -6.15 -5.57
C GLU A 116 -4.07 -7.63 -5.61
N LEU A 117 -3.51 -8.45 -4.72
CA LEU A 117 -3.87 -9.86 -4.57
C LEU A 117 -5.32 -10.03 -4.11
N LEU A 118 -5.77 -9.23 -3.14
CA LEU A 118 -7.17 -9.19 -2.72
C LEU A 118 -8.10 -8.84 -3.88
N TYR A 119 -7.75 -7.81 -4.66
CA TYR A 119 -8.52 -7.43 -5.83
C TYR A 119 -8.55 -8.55 -6.88
N ALA A 120 -7.42 -9.19 -7.16
CA ALA A 120 -7.33 -10.29 -8.11
C ALA A 120 -8.18 -11.50 -7.67
N VAL A 121 -8.15 -11.85 -6.40
CA VAL A 121 -8.99 -12.93 -5.82
C VAL A 121 -10.46 -12.54 -5.88
N LEU A 122 -10.84 -11.42 -5.28
CA LEU A 122 -12.25 -11.03 -5.15
C LEU A 122 -12.93 -10.69 -6.49
N SER A 123 -12.16 -10.30 -7.50
CA SER A 123 -12.70 -10.07 -8.85
C SER A 123 -13.13 -11.35 -9.56
N GLN A 124 -12.82 -12.54 -9.01
CA GLN A 124 -13.30 -13.81 -9.59
C GLN A 124 -14.79 -14.02 -9.31
N GLY A 125 -15.30 -13.60 -8.14
CA GLY A 125 -16.69 -13.82 -7.74
C GLY A 125 -17.49 -12.55 -7.49
N PHE A 126 -16.85 -11.36 -7.39
CA PHE A 126 -17.51 -10.09 -7.08
C PHE A 126 -17.21 -8.99 -8.09
N ARG A 127 -18.13 -8.03 -8.22
CA ARG A 127 -17.82 -6.74 -8.85
C ARG A 127 -16.97 -5.92 -7.90
N ALA A 128 -15.67 -6.19 -7.96
CA ALA A 128 -14.67 -5.60 -7.06
C ALA A 128 -14.10 -4.30 -7.61
N GLN A 129 -13.74 -3.40 -6.69
CA GLN A 129 -12.94 -2.20 -6.93
C GLN A 129 -11.78 -2.14 -5.93
N LYS A 130 -10.78 -1.33 -6.22
CA LYS A 130 -9.62 -1.14 -5.34
C LYS A 130 -9.15 0.31 -5.32
N THR A 131 -8.32 0.65 -4.35
CA THR A 131 -7.54 1.89 -4.36
C THR A 131 -6.62 1.93 -5.58
N GLU A 132 -6.75 2.96 -6.39
CA GLU A 132 -5.88 3.21 -7.53
C GLU A 132 -4.59 3.92 -7.11
N GLY A 133 -3.46 3.48 -7.67
CA GLY A 133 -2.16 4.09 -7.41
C GLY A 133 -1.84 4.12 -5.90
N ASN A 134 -1.56 5.32 -5.40
CA ASN A 134 -1.22 5.60 -4.00
C ASN A 134 -2.28 6.47 -3.28
N LEU A 135 -3.55 6.41 -3.71
CA LEU A 135 -4.67 7.14 -3.10
C LEU A 135 -5.08 6.52 -1.75
N ASN A 136 -4.14 6.43 -0.82
CA ASN A 136 -4.24 5.69 0.43
C ASN A 136 -4.14 6.54 1.71
N ASN A 137 -4.11 7.86 1.57
CA ASN A 137 -4.08 8.83 2.67
C ASN A 137 -5.46 9.50 2.88
N GLU A 138 -5.55 10.47 3.80
CA GLU A 138 -6.77 11.19 4.16
C GLU A 138 -7.41 12.01 3.01
N ILE A 139 -6.72 12.20 1.89
CA ILE A 139 -7.28 12.79 0.67
C ILE A 139 -7.62 11.69 -0.35
N GLY A 140 -6.72 10.73 -0.54
CA GLY A 140 -6.85 9.69 -1.54
C GLY A 140 -7.92 8.64 -1.22
N LEU A 141 -8.04 8.23 0.05
CA LEU A 141 -9.06 7.27 0.47
C LEU A 141 -10.49 7.79 0.23
N PRO A 142 -10.85 9.03 0.63
CA PRO A 142 -12.16 9.59 0.28
C PRO A 142 -12.45 9.56 -1.21
N LEU A 143 -11.49 9.96 -2.05
CA LEU A 143 -11.65 9.90 -3.51
C LEU A 143 -11.83 8.47 -4.01
N THR A 144 -11.19 7.49 -3.38
CA THR A 144 -11.39 6.06 -3.66
C THR A 144 -12.80 5.61 -3.29
N LEU A 145 -13.29 5.95 -2.09
CA LEU A 145 -14.65 5.62 -1.64
C LEU A 145 -15.71 6.23 -2.55
N MET A 146 -15.51 7.45 -3.02
CA MET A 146 -16.42 8.14 -3.92
C MET A 146 -16.45 7.56 -5.36
N ARG A 147 -15.55 6.64 -5.72
CA ARG A 147 -15.64 5.87 -6.98
C ARG A 147 -16.61 4.69 -6.91
N MET A 148 -17.03 4.27 -5.72
CA MET A 148 -18.05 3.22 -5.58
C MET A 148 -19.32 3.60 -6.32
N THR A 149 -20.00 2.58 -6.83
CA THR A 149 -21.35 2.67 -7.37
C THR A 149 -22.24 1.67 -6.64
N ARG A 150 -23.54 1.70 -6.88
CA ARG A 150 -24.47 0.71 -6.32
C ARG A 150 -24.20 -0.71 -6.80
N ASP A 151 -23.48 -0.85 -7.92
CA ASP A 151 -23.05 -2.15 -8.45
C ASP A 151 -21.77 -2.66 -7.80
N THR A 152 -21.04 -1.82 -7.05
CA THR A 152 -19.82 -2.23 -6.35
C THR A 152 -20.16 -3.15 -5.19
N GLU A 153 -19.76 -4.42 -5.27
CA GLU A 153 -20.01 -5.41 -4.21
C GLU A 153 -18.91 -5.40 -3.16
N VAL A 154 -17.66 -5.18 -3.60
CA VAL A 154 -16.50 -5.13 -2.71
C VAL A 154 -15.53 -4.04 -3.16
N LEU A 155 -15.06 -3.24 -2.21
CA LEU A 155 -13.96 -2.30 -2.38
C LEU A 155 -12.76 -2.71 -1.51
N VAL A 156 -11.60 -2.91 -2.11
CA VAL A 156 -10.32 -3.09 -1.39
C VAL A 156 -9.67 -1.72 -1.23
N ALA A 157 -9.69 -1.20 -0.01
CA ALA A 157 -9.22 0.13 0.35
C ALA A 157 -7.86 0.05 1.06
N GLU A 158 -6.80 0.45 0.36
CA GLU A 158 -5.47 0.62 0.98
C GLU A 158 -5.48 1.87 1.86
N MET A 159 -4.99 1.73 3.11
CA MET A 159 -4.92 2.79 4.11
C MET A 159 -3.48 2.92 4.63
N GLY A 160 -2.79 3.96 4.17
CA GLY A 160 -1.48 4.35 4.64
C GLY A 160 -1.58 5.36 5.78
N MET A 161 -0.54 5.46 6.60
CA MET A 161 -0.45 6.47 7.65
C MET A 161 1.01 6.78 7.99
N ASN A 162 1.25 8.00 8.47
CA ASN A 162 2.52 8.45 9.02
C ASN A 162 2.40 8.77 10.51
N HIS A 163 1.23 9.21 10.98
CA HIS A 163 1.00 9.68 12.35
C HIS A 163 -0.19 8.97 13.00
N PHE A 164 -0.24 9.04 14.34
CA PHE A 164 -1.40 8.60 15.10
C PHE A 164 -2.67 9.37 14.71
N GLY A 165 -3.82 8.69 14.72
CA GLY A 165 -5.13 9.24 14.43
C GLY A 165 -5.49 9.33 12.95
N GLU A 166 -4.53 9.17 12.01
CA GLU A 166 -4.84 9.18 10.58
C GLU A 166 -5.71 7.97 10.19
N LEU A 167 -5.34 6.77 10.65
CA LEU A 167 -6.17 5.58 10.40
C LEU A 167 -7.52 5.66 11.11
N SER A 168 -7.60 6.21 12.32
CA SER A 168 -8.88 6.44 13.02
C SER A 168 -9.85 7.27 12.19
N ARG A 169 -9.39 8.39 11.62
CA ARG A 169 -10.23 9.24 10.76
C ARG A 169 -10.61 8.53 9.44
N MET A 170 -9.66 7.87 8.80
CA MET A 170 -9.90 7.15 7.56
C MET A 170 -10.86 5.97 7.74
N THR A 171 -10.69 5.18 8.79
CA THR A 171 -11.55 4.01 9.05
C THR A 171 -12.96 4.42 9.44
N ALA A 172 -13.15 5.58 10.11
CA ALA A 172 -14.47 6.14 10.40
C ALA A 172 -15.27 6.48 9.13
N ALA A 173 -14.58 6.93 8.07
CA ALA A 173 -15.19 7.15 6.75
C ALA A 173 -15.42 5.83 5.99
N ALA A 174 -14.41 4.96 5.94
CA ALA A 174 -14.45 3.72 5.17
C ALA A 174 -15.41 2.68 5.76
N LYS A 175 -15.52 2.59 7.08
CA LYS A 175 -16.32 1.61 7.83
C LYS A 175 -16.10 0.20 7.29
N PRO A 176 -14.90 -0.37 7.40
CA PRO A 176 -14.56 -1.65 6.80
C PRO A 176 -15.36 -2.80 7.40
N ASN A 177 -15.69 -3.78 6.57
CA ASN A 177 -16.26 -5.05 6.99
C ASN A 177 -15.17 -6.04 7.43
N LEU A 178 -14.00 -5.96 6.78
CA LEU A 178 -12.80 -6.68 7.14
C LEU A 178 -11.62 -5.71 7.13
N ALA A 179 -10.69 -5.88 8.09
CA ALA A 179 -9.47 -5.09 8.18
C ALA A 179 -8.26 -6.01 8.19
N VAL A 180 -7.38 -5.83 7.19
CA VAL A 180 -6.15 -6.61 7.03
C VAL A 180 -4.97 -5.79 7.54
N ILE A 181 -4.16 -6.37 8.44
CA ILE A 181 -2.89 -5.79 8.89
C ILE A 181 -1.77 -6.76 8.50
N THR A 182 -0.94 -6.34 7.52
CA THR A 182 0.05 -7.24 6.91
C THR A 182 1.22 -7.54 7.83
N ASN A 183 1.79 -6.51 8.47
CA ASN A 183 2.90 -6.63 9.41
C ASN A 183 3.13 -5.32 10.19
N ILE A 184 4.03 -5.39 11.19
CA ILE A 184 4.55 -4.27 11.97
C ILE A 184 6.06 -4.22 11.78
N GLY A 185 6.53 -3.44 10.82
CA GLY A 185 7.95 -3.19 10.57
C GLY A 185 8.41 -1.88 11.22
N THR A 186 9.37 -1.24 10.54
CA THR A 186 10.02 0.00 10.99
C THR A 186 9.67 1.23 10.14
N SER A 187 8.73 1.11 9.19
CA SER A 187 8.27 2.25 8.38
C SER A 187 7.64 3.32 9.27
N HIS A 188 8.00 4.60 9.04
CA HIS A 188 7.52 5.77 9.80
C HIS A 188 7.91 5.76 11.29
N ILE A 189 8.98 5.03 11.67
CA ILE A 189 9.41 4.92 13.06
C ILE A 189 9.84 6.29 13.64
N GLU A 190 10.30 7.21 12.80
CA GLU A 190 10.61 8.58 13.16
C GLU A 190 9.44 9.30 13.84
N PHE A 191 8.20 9.09 13.35
CA PHE A 191 7.01 9.75 13.86
C PHE A 191 6.29 8.96 14.97
N LEU A 192 6.48 7.65 15.02
CA LEU A 192 5.76 6.75 15.92
C LEU A 192 6.62 6.19 17.06
N GLY A 193 7.93 6.48 17.05
CA GLY A 193 8.89 6.25 18.11
C GLY A 193 9.37 4.80 18.27
N SER A 194 8.50 3.80 18.06
CA SER A 194 8.84 2.38 18.25
C SER A 194 7.94 1.47 17.42
N ARG A 195 8.30 0.18 17.30
CA ARG A 195 7.43 -0.84 16.67
C ARG A 195 6.10 -1.01 17.42
N GLU A 196 6.07 -0.85 18.74
CA GLU A 196 4.85 -0.84 19.56
C GLU A 196 3.98 0.37 19.22
N GLY A 197 4.58 1.55 18.99
CA GLY A 197 3.90 2.75 18.53
C GLY A 197 3.32 2.53 17.13
N ILE A 198 4.08 1.94 16.20
CA ILE A 198 3.60 1.58 14.85
C ILE A 198 2.44 0.57 14.94
N CYS A 199 2.55 -0.44 15.80
CA CYS A 199 1.48 -1.41 16.05
C CYS A 199 0.21 -0.72 16.55
N LYS A 200 0.33 0.18 17.55
CA LYS A 200 -0.79 0.95 18.07
C LYS A 200 -1.47 1.78 16.97
N ALA A 201 -0.71 2.51 16.18
CA ALA A 201 -1.25 3.32 15.08
C ALA A 201 -1.94 2.47 14.01
N LYS A 202 -1.39 1.29 13.65
CA LYS A 202 -2.03 0.42 12.64
C LYS A 202 -3.30 -0.26 13.15
N LEU A 203 -3.40 -0.53 14.45
CA LEU A 203 -4.60 -1.07 15.07
C LEU A 203 -5.77 -0.07 15.07
N GLU A 204 -5.54 1.23 14.87
CA GLU A 204 -6.60 2.24 14.68
C GLU A 204 -7.55 1.89 13.52
N ILE A 205 -7.11 1.09 12.52
CA ILE A 205 -7.98 0.64 11.43
C ILE A 205 -9.20 -0.15 11.94
N LEU A 206 -9.10 -0.76 13.12
CA LEU A 206 -10.18 -1.54 13.72
C LEU A 206 -11.26 -0.67 14.37
N GLU A 207 -11.00 0.60 14.66
CA GLU A 207 -11.96 1.51 15.31
C GLU A 207 -13.22 1.75 14.48
N GLY A 208 -13.11 1.71 13.14
CA GLY A 208 -14.24 1.83 12.22
C GLY A 208 -14.81 0.51 11.74
N LEU A 209 -14.34 -0.63 12.27
CA LEU A 209 -14.82 -1.96 11.85
C LEU A 209 -16.32 -2.10 12.10
N GLN A 210 -17.05 -2.55 11.08
CA GLN A 210 -18.50 -2.75 11.17
C GLN A 210 -18.84 -3.87 12.15
N GLU A 211 -20.03 -3.81 12.73
CA GLU A 211 -20.56 -4.89 13.57
C GLU A 211 -20.52 -6.24 12.83
N GLY A 212 -20.01 -7.27 13.47
CA GLY A 212 -19.79 -8.59 12.85
C GLY A 212 -18.58 -8.66 11.92
N GLY A 213 -17.81 -7.58 11.77
CA GLY A 213 -16.58 -7.53 11.00
C GLY A 213 -15.44 -8.31 11.68
N ALA A 214 -14.35 -8.54 10.92
CA ALA A 214 -13.19 -9.26 11.42
C ALA A 214 -11.86 -8.56 11.07
N ALA A 215 -10.89 -8.71 11.97
CA ALA A 215 -9.49 -8.41 11.73
C ALA A 215 -8.80 -9.64 11.14
N VAL A 216 -8.03 -9.45 10.06
CA VAL A 216 -7.20 -10.49 9.42
C VAL A 216 -5.74 -10.11 9.65
N LEU A 217 -5.04 -10.88 10.48
CA LEU A 217 -3.74 -10.52 11.04
C LEU A 217 -2.66 -11.52 10.67
N CYS A 218 -1.47 -11.03 10.32
CA CYS A 218 -0.28 -11.87 10.19
C CYS A 218 0.13 -12.42 11.56
N GLY A 219 0.03 -13.72 11.76
CA GLY A 219 0.39 -14.40 13.00
C GLY A 219 1.89 -14.68 13.13
N ASP A 220 2.67 -14.49 12.07
CA ASP A 220 4.14 -14.50 12.12
C ASP A 220 4.69 -13.18 12.68
N GLU A 221 3.85 -12.15 12.85
CA GLU A 221 4.21 -10.87 13.48
C GLU A 221 3.90 -10.91 14.98
N PRO A 222 4.92 -10.95 15.85
CA PRO A 222 4.73 -11.16 17.29
C PRO A 222 3.84 -10.10 17.93
N LEU A 223 3.96 -8.81 17.54
CA LEU A 223 3.17 -7.72 18.12
C LEU A 223 1.68 -7.82 17.78
N LEU A 224 1.31 -8.39 16.63
CA LEU A 224 -0.08 -8.66 16.25
C LEU A 224 -0.58 -9.92 16.95
N TRP A 225 0.24 -10.99 16.96
CA TRP A 225 -0.08 -12.26 17.61
C TRP A 225 -0.42 -12.08 19.10
N ASP A 226 0.42 -11.36 19.84
CA ASP A 226 0.26 -11.14 21.28
C ASP A 226 -0.99 -10.31 21.64
N LYS A 227 -1.43 -9.45 20.72
CA LYS A 227 -2.59 -8.58 20.94
C LYS A 227 -3.92 -9.17 20.47
N ARG A 228 -3.92 -10.23 19.64
CA ARG A 228 -5.10 -10.74 18.93
C ARG A 228 -6.31 -11.03 19.83
N GLU A 229 -6.08 -11.56 21.04
CA GLU A 229 -7.16 -11.94 21.98
C GLU A 229 -7.80 -10.72 22.69
N ARG A 230 -7.18 -9.55 22.59
CA ARG A 230 -7.59 -8.31 23.29
C ARG A 230 -8.23 -7.27 22.39
N LEU A 231 -8.42 -7.56 21.09
CA LEU A 231 -8.86 -6.58 20.12
C LEU A 231 -10.36 -6.29 20.13
N GLY A 232 -11.17 -7.07 20.84
CA GLY A 232 -12.61 -6.85 20.98
C GLY A 232 -13.43 -7.10 19.71
N CYS A 233 -12.83 -7.68 18.66
CA CYS A 233 -13.50 -8.09 17.42
C CYS A 233 -13.13 -9.54 17.07
N LYS A 234 -13.83 -10.11 16.08
CA LYS A 234 -13.41 -11.41 15.52
C LYS A 234 -12.02 -11.24 14.90
N VAL A 235 -11.11 -12.15 15.19
CA VAL A 235 -9.76 -12.20 14.61
C VAL A 235 -9.61 -13.48 13.81
N VAL A 236 -9.00 -13.36 12.64
CA VAL A 236 -8.53 -14.46 11.79
C VAL A 236 -7.05 -14.27 11.57
N THR A 237 -6.27 -15.30 11.82
CA THR A 237 -4.81 -15.28 11.74
C THR A 237 -4.31 -16.07 10.54
N TYR A 238 -3.23 -15.60 9.91
CA TYR A 238 -2.53 -16.32 8.86
C TYR A 238 -1.01 -16.25 9.08
N GLY A 239 -0.29 -17.28 8.67
CA GLY A 239 1.16 -17.33 8.83
C GLY A 239 1.80 -18.50 8.08
N ILE A 240 3.12 -18.49 8.01
CA ILE A 240 3.93 -19.59 7.46
C ILE A 240 4.75 -20.24 8.57
N GLU A 241 5.33 -19.44 9.47
CA GLU A 241 6.16 -19.92 10.58
C GLU A 241 5.32 -20.33 11.79
N ASN A 242 4.23 -19.64 12.04
CA ASN A 242 3.36 -19.89 13.18
C ASN A 242 2.26 -20.87 12.79
N SER A 243 2.47 -22.16 13.09
CA SER A 243 1.50 -23.23 12.81
C SER A 243 0.19 -23.14 13.62
N ALA A 244 0.09 -22.25 14.60
CA ALA A 244 -1.13 -22.01 15.37
C ALA A 244 -2.09 -21.01 14.70
N CYS A 245 -1.74 -20.47 13.53
CA CYS A 245 -2.63 -19.60 12.75
C CYS A 245 -3.82 -20.37 12.18
N ASP A 246 -4.94 -19.66 11.98
CA ASP A 246 -6.16 -20.22 11.35
C ASP A 246 -5.91 -20.67 9.91
N LEU A 247 -5.06 -19.95 9.16
CA LEU A 247 -4.57 -20.35 7.85
C LEU A 247 -3.04 -20.39 7.83
N THR A 248 -2.48 -21.46 7.27
CA THR A 248 -1.03 -21.59 7.07
C THR A 248 -0.70 -21.94 5.62
N ALA A 249 0.58 -21.86 5.25
CA ALA A 249 1.04 -22.35 3.95
C ALA A 249 2.21 -23.34 4.08
N ASP A 250 2.11 -24.45 3.35
CA ASP A 250 3.20 -25.39 3.13
C ASP A 250 3.86 -25.06 1.79
N LEU A 251 5.13 -24.65 1.80
CA LEU A 251 5.88 -24.23 0.61
C LEU A 251 6.49 -25.42 -0.11
N HIS A 252 6.38 -25.46 -1.46
CA HIS A 252 6.97 -26.49 -2.30
C HIS A 252 8.15 -25.96 -3.12
N SER A 253 9.06 -26.85 -3.50
CA SER A 253 10.25 -26.49 -4.26
C SER A 253 10.00 -26.03 -5.70
N ASP A 254 8.81 -26.32 -6.25
CA ASP A 254 8.38 -25.92 -7.60
C ASP A 254 7.72 -24.51 -7.62
N GLY A 255 7.72 -23.81 -6.47
CA GLY A 255 7.12 -22.48 -6.31
C GLY A 255 5.61 -22.48 -6.10
N THR A 256 4.98 -23.66 -5.99
CA THR A 256 3.61 -23.81 -5.48
C THR A 256 3.59 -23.83 -3.97
N PHE A 257 2.43 -23.67 -3.38
CA PHE A 257 2.22 -23.80 -1.93
C PHE A 257 0.79 -24.28 -1.64
N ASP A 258 0.64 -25.10 -0.60
CA ASP A 258 -0.67 -25.48 -0.10
C ASP A 258 -1.15 -24.48 0.93
N ILE A 259 -2.36 -24.00 0.79
CA ILE A 259 -3.07 -23.20 1.82
C ILE A 259 -3.87 -24.17 2.68
N VAL A 260 -3.54 -24.24 3.95
CA VAL A 260 -4.11 -25.19 4.91
C VAL A 260 -5.04 -24.45 5.87
N ASN A 261 -6.28 -24.90 6.02
CA ASN A 261 -7.22 -24.37 7.01
C ASN A 261 -7.08 -25.13 8.33
N ASN A 262 -6.56 -24.47 9.36
CA ASN A 262 -6.40 -25.05 10.70
C ASN A 262 -7.53 -24.62 11.69
N GLY A 263 -8.25 -23.52 11.40
CA GLY A 263 -9.24 -23.00 12.36
C GLY A 263 -10.26 -22.01 11.79
N LEU A 264 -10.09 -21.57 10.53
CA LEU A 264 -11.01 -20.62 9.92
C LEU A 264 -12.38 -21.28 9.65
N ALA A 265 -13.45 -20.70 10.18
CA ALA A 265 -14.81 -21.08 9.81
C ALA A 265 -15.13 -20.54 8.40
N ALA A 266 -14.90 -21.36 7.40
CA ALA A 266 -15.12 -21.06 5.98
C ALA A 266 -16.08 -22.08 5.34
N ALA A 267 -17.02 -21.61 4.54
CA ALA A 267 -18.06 -22.46 3.94
C ALA A 267 -17.50 -23.47 2.94
N HIS A 268 -16.46 -23.09 2.20
CA HIS A 268 -15.93 -23.86 1.08
C HIS A 268 -14.57 -24.51 1.32
N LEU A 269 -14.00 -24.36 2.51
CA LEU A 269 -12.77 -25.03 2.93
C LEU A 269 -12.90 -25.46 4.38
N PRO A 270 -13.35 -26.69 4.68
CA PRO A 270 -13.45 -27.23 6.04
C PRO A 270 -12.10 -27.20 6.78
N VAL A 271 -12.16 -27.12 8.11
CA VAL A 271 -10.96 -27.21 8.96
C VAL A 271 -10.28 -28.57 8.75
N GLY A 272 -8.96 -28.55 8.53
CA GLY A 272 -8.13 -29.71 8.20
C GLY A 272 -7.96 -29.95 6.71
N GLU A 273 -8.70 -29.25 5.84
CA GLU A 273 -8.53 -29.33 4.40
C GLU A 273 -7.56 -28.27 3.87
N LYS A 274 -7.05 -28.51 2.67
CA LYS A 274 -6.10 -27.65 1.97
C LYS A 274 -6.33 -27.61 0.47
N PHE A 275 -5.79 -26.57 -0.17
CA PHE A 275 -5.72 -26.47 -1.63
C PHE A 275 -4.39 -25.87 -2.06
N THR A 276 -3.94 -26.24 -3.28
CA THR A 276 -2.69 -25.75 -3.84
C THR A 276 -2.90 -24.45 -4.60
N ALA A 277 -1.99 -23.51 -4.39
CA ALA A 277 -1.95 -22.21 -5.07
C ALA A 277 -0.55 -21.92 -5.64
N LYS A 278 -0.47 -20.92 -6.52
CA LYS A 278 0.77 -20.42 -7.10
C LYS A 278 0.70 -18.90 -7.28
N LEU A 279 1.85 -18.25 -7.14
CA LEU A 279 2.01 -16.83 -7.45
C LEU A 279 2.92 -16.64 -8.66
N SER A 280 2.66 -15.57 -9.41
CA SER A 280 3.55 -15.10 -10.49
C SER A 280 4.79 -14.36 -9.97
N ILE A 281 4.77 -13.91 -8.70
CA ILE A 281 5.86 -13.21 -8.05
C ILE A 281 6.49 -14.08 -6.96
N PRO A 282 7.82 -14.16 -6.90
CA PRO A 282 8.52 -14.98 -5.91
C PRO A 282 8.57 -14.32 -4.53
N GLY A 283 8.96 -15.10 -3.55
CA GLY A 283 9.27 -14.63 -2.19
C GLY A 283 8.24 -15.04 -1.15
N LYS A 284 8.75 -15.51 0.00
CA LYS A 284 7.94 -15.96 1.14
C LYS A 284 6.99 -14.85 1.65
N HIS A 285 7.44 -13.59 1.64
CA HIS A 285 6.60 -12.44 2.01
C HIS A 285 5.39 -12.28 1.07
N ASN A 286 5.47 -12.68 -0.20
CA ASN A 286 4.35 -12.67 -1.13
C ASN A 286 3.37 -13.81 -0.86
N VAL A 287 3.85 -14.96 -0.38
CA VAL A 287 2.97 -16.03 0.09
C VAL A 287 2.18 -15.57 1.34
N LEU A 288 2.80 -14.81 2.27
CA LEU A 288 2.07 -14.18 3.38
C LEU A 288 0.97 -13.22 2.89
N ASN A 289 1.28 -12.38 1.88
CA ASN A 289 0.28 -11.50 1.27
C ASN A 289 -0.85 -12.29 0.59
N ALA A 290 -0.53 -13.43 -0.03
CA ALA A 290 -1.52 -14.34 -0.63
C ALA A 290 -2.40 -15.03 0.40
N LEU A 291 -1.84 -15.45 1.55
CA LEU A 291 -2.60 -16.00 2.67
C LEU A 291 -3.62 -14.99 3.22
N ALA A 292 -3.24 -13.69 3.32
CA ALA A 292 -4.17 -12.64 3.70
C ALA A 292 -5.32 -12.52 2.69
N ALA A 293 -5.02 -12.60 1.38
CA ALA A 293 -6.04 -12.54 0.33
C ALA A 293 -6.94 -13.78 0.35
N ALA A 294 -6.38 -14.97 0.57
CA ALA A 294 -7.14 -16.21 0.71
C ALA A 294 -8.06 -16.19 1.94
N ALA A 295 -7.56 -15.69 3.10
CA ALA A 295 -8.38 -15.56 4.31
C ALA A 295 -9.61 -14.68 4.07
N VAL A 296 -9.43 -13.53 3.41
CA VAL A 296 -10.53 -12.63 3.05
C VAL A 296 -11.47 -13.27 2.03
N GLY A 297 -10.96 -13.93 0.98
CA GLY A 297 -11.78 -14.63 0.00
C GLY A 297 -12.67 -15.69 0.66
N LEU A 298 -12.08 -16.55 1.50
CA LEU A 298 -12.81 -17.57 2.26
C LEU A 298 -13.85 -16.97 3.20
N LEU A 299 -13.55 -15.87 3.89
CA LEU A 299 -14.50 -15.15 4.76
C LEU A 299 -15.68 -14.55 3.99
N LEU A 300 -15.47 -14.20 2.72
CA LEU A 300 -16.53 -13.66 1.84
C LEU A 300 -17.28 -14.77 1.07
N GLY A 301 -16.83 -16.03 1.18
CA GLY A 301 -17.50 -17.18 0.58
C GLY A 301 -16.97 -17.57 -0.81
N GLU A 302 -15.77 -17.11 -1.18
CA GLU A 302 -15.07 -17.59 -2.37
C GLU A 302 -14.68 -19.06 -2.20
N THR A 303 -14.66 -19.79 -3.33
CA THR A 303 -14.18 -21.17 -3.33
C THR A 303 -12.65 -21.23 -3.47
N PRO A 304 -11.99 -22.32 -3.04
CA PRO A 304 -10.56 -22.53 -3.25
C PRO A 304 -10.09 -22.34 -4.68
N GLU A 305 -10.91 -22.78 -5.67
CA GLU A 305 -10.61 -22.68 -7.09
C GLU A 305 -10.56 -21.22 -7.55
N LEU A 306 -11.55 -20.39 -7.15
CA LEU A 306 -11.59 -18.96 -7.47
C LEU A 306 -10.43 -18.22 -6.83
N ILE A 307 -10.11 -18.55 -5.56
CA ILE A 307 -8.95 -17.98 -4.87
C ILE A 307 -7.64 -18.33 -5.61
N ALA A 308 -7.42 -19.60 -5.93
CA ALA A 308 -6.22 -20.03 -6.63
C ALA A 308 -6.10 -19.39 -8.02
N GLN A 309 -7.22 -19.25 -8.76
CA GLN A 309 -7.29 -18.56 -10.04
C GLN A 309 -6.93 -17.07 -9.90
N GLY A 310 -7.47 -16.39 -8.89
CA GLY A 310 -7.17 -15.00 -8.62
C GLY A 310 -5.69 -14.79 -8.28
N LEU A 311 -5.10 -15.63 -7.42
CA LEU A 311 -3.69 -15.54 -7.04
C LEU A 311 -2.75 -15.73 -8.25
N VAL A 312 -3.03 -16.66 -9.13
CA VAL A 312 -2.25 -16.89 -10.36
C VAL A 312 -2.40 -15.74 -11.36
N SER A 313 -3.55 -15.10 -11.42
CA SER A 313 -3.83 -14.01 -12.35
C SER A 313 -3.11 -12.70 -11.99
N TYR A 314 -2.63 -12.57 -10.77
CA TYR A 314 -1.92 -11.38 -10.32
C TYR A 314 -0.62 -11.17 -11.12
N GLN A 315 -0.40 -9.93 -11.56
CA GLN A 315 0.85 -9.50 -12.19
C GLN A 315 1.38 -8.27 -11.48
N ALA A 316 2.68 -8.26 -11.20
CA ALA A 316 3.36 -7.09 -10.69
C ALA A 316 3.21 -5.92 -11.69
N SER A 317 2.99 -4.73 -11.19
CA SER A 317 2.79 -3.54 -12.03
C SER A 317 3.55 -2.33 -11.52
N GLY A 318 3.95 -1.46 -12.43
CA GLY A 318 4.67 -0.25 -12.13
C GLY A 318 6.08 -0.52 -11.58
N MET A 319 6.50 0.27 -10.59
CA MET A 319 7.84 0.23 -9.99
C MET A 319 7.94 -0.69 -8.77
N ARG A 320 7.08 -1.73 -8.67
CA ARG A 320 7.04 -2.64 -7.51
C ARG A 320 7.24 -4.07 -7.95
N GLN A 321 8.27 -4.71 -7.43
CA GLN A 321 8.56 -6.14 -7.59
C GLN A 321 8.50 -6.63 -9.04
N ASN A 322 8.92 -5.79 -9.98
CA ASN A 322 8.91 -6.13 -11.39
C ASN A 322 10.20 -6.85 -11.76
N ILE A 323 10.08 -8.14 -12.10
CA ILE A 323 11.21 -9.01 -12.49
C ILE A 323 11.08 -9.32 -13.98
N TYR A 324 12.12 -9.00 -14.75
CA TYR A 324 12.15 -9.21 -16.19
C TYR A 324 13.59 -9.36 -16.70
N GLU A 325 13.73 -9.88 -17.91
CA GLU A 325 15.02 -9.92 -18.60
C GLU A 325 15.12 -8.78 -19.61
N GLN A 326 16.24 -8.05 -19.62
CA GLN A 326 16.54 -7.01 -20.59
C GLN A 326 18.05 -6.94 -20.84
N ASP A 327 18.44 -6.87 -22.13
CA ASP A 327 19.83 -6.79 -22.60
C ASP A 327 20.75 -7.92 -22.09
N GLY A 328 20.14 -9.04 -21.67
CA GLY A 328 20.82 -10.20 -21.10
C GLY A 328 21.05 -10.13 -19.60
N TYR A 329 20.46 -9.15 -18.91
CA TYR A 329 20.43 -9.07 -17.45
C TYR A 329 19.08 -9.50 -16.89
N GLN A 330 19.07 -10.11 -15.70
CA GLN A 330 17.86 -10.28 -14.92
C GLN A 330 17.66 -9.02 -14.06
N ILE A 331 16.64 -8.25 -14.36
CA ILE A 331 16.33 -7.01 -13.64
C ILE A 331 15.24 -7.25 -12.61
N TYR A 332 15.46 -6.79 -11.38
CA TYR A 332 14.45 -6.71 -10.34
C TYR A 332 14.24 -5.23 -9.96
N ALA A 333 13.23 -4.62 -10.57
CA ALA A 333 12.86 -3.23 -10.32
C ALA A 333 11.84 -3.13 -9.18
N ASP A 334 12.26 -2.59 -8.02
CA ASP A 334 11.41 -2.32 -6.86
C ASP A 334 11.70 -0.92 -6.30
N CYS A 335 11.57 0.09 -7.18
CA CYS A 335 12.03 1.47 -6.96
C CYS A 335 11.01 2.39 -6.29
N TYR A 336 9.82 1.92 -5.93
CA TYR A 336 8.76 2.79 -5.43
C TYR A 336 9.03 3.33 -4.03
N ASN A 337 9.44 2.48 -3.09
CA ASN A 337 9.76 2.85 -1.71
C ASN A 337 10.65 1.80 -1.04
N ALA A 338 11.27 2.16 0.09
CA ALA A 338 12.13 1.27 0.85
C ALA A 338 11.97 1.47 2.37
N SER A 339 12.13 0.38 3.10
CA SER A 339 12.32 0.32 4.55
C SER A 339 13.23 -0.87 4.85
N PRO A 340 13.85 -0.96 6.02
CA PRO A 340 14.73 -2.09 6.36
C PRO A 340 14.09 -3.46 6.12
N ASP A 341 12.83 -3.64 6.54
CA ASP A 341 12.10 -4.89 6.36
C ASP A 341 11.82 -5.19 4.87
N ALA A 342 11.50 -4.15 4.06
CA ALA A 342 11.28 -4.30 2.62
C ALA A 342 12.60 -4.58 1.87
N MET A 343 13.71 -4.02 2.31
CA MET A 343 15.04 -4.32 1.75
C MET A 343 15.41 -5.79 1.97
N GLU A 344 15.27 -6.30 3.19
CA GLU A 344 15.56 -7.71 3.50
C GLU A 344 14.69 -8.66 2.68
N ALA A 345 13.38 -8.37 2.57
CA ALA A 345 12.46 -9.19 1.80
C ALA A 345 12.84 -9.27 0.32
N THR A 346 13.17 -8.13 -0.31
CA THR A 346 13.58 -8.09 -1.72
C THR A 346 14.97 -8.69 -1.95
N LEU A 347 15.91 -8.47 -1.06
CA LEU A 347 17.25 -9.07 -1.13
C LEU A 347 17.17 -10.61 -1.04
N SER A 348 16.27 -11.15 -0.21
CA SER A 348 16.08 -12.60 -0.16
C SER A 348 15.59 -13.20 -1.49
N VAL A 349 14.79 -12.44 -2.26
CA VAL A 349 14.37 -12.83 -3.61
C VAL A 349 15.55 -12.77 -4.57
N LEU A 350 16.34 -11.68 -4.53
CA LEU A 350 17.56 -11.56 -5.34
C LEU A 350 18.51 -12.74 -5.11
N GLY A 351 18.60 -13.22 -3.86
CA GLY A 351 19.42 -14.38 -3.51
C GLY A 351 19.07 -15.66 -4.25
N GLY A 352 17.81 -15.80 -4.74
CA GLY A 352 17.35 -16.92 -5.56
C GLY A 352 17.43 -16.69 -7.07
N MET A 353 17.89 -15.51 -7.51
CA MET A 353 18.04 -15.13 -8.93
C MET A 353 19.46 -15.47 -9.45
N ALA A 354 19.70 -15.15 -10.69
CA ALA A 354 20.99 -15.16 -11.39
C ALA A 354 21.56 -16.53 -11.79
N GLY A 355 20.98 -17.64 -11.42
CA GLY A 355 21.56 -18.95 -11.82
C GLY A 355 23.07 -19.00 -11.60
N ASP A 356 23.86 -19.02 -12.69
CA ASP A 356 25.34 -19.00 -12.65
C ASP A 356 25.95 -17.59 -12.64
N GLY A 357 25.13 -16.52 -12.83
CA GLY A 357 25.56 -15.12 -12.81
C GLY A 357 25.73 -14.56 -11.39
N ARG A 358 26.26 -13.33 -11.29
CA ARG A 358 26.40 -12.59 -10.02
C ARG A 358 25.10 -11.83 -9.71
N ARG A 359 24.92 -11.51 -8.44
CA ARG A 359 23.78 -10.77 -7.90
C ARG A 359 24.24 -9.41 -7.40
N PHE A 360 23.68 -8.36 -7.93
CA PHE A 360 24.00 -6.97 -7.61
C PHE A 360 22.84 -6.32 -6.85
N ALA A 361 23.13 -5.86 -5.64
CA ALA A 361 22.20 -5.04 -4.86
C ALA A 361 22.49 -3.56 -5.13
N VAL A 362 21.63 -2.85 -5.86
CA VAL A 362 21.73 -1.42 -6.15
C VAL A 362 20.70 -0.69 -5.28
N LEU A 363 21.13 -0.19 -4.13
CA LEU A 363 20.24 0.25 -3.07
C LEU A 363 20.38 1.76 -2.79
N GLY A 364 19.26 2.48 -2.84
CA GLY A 364 19.18 3.88 -2.41
C GLY A 364 18.85 4.00 -0.92
N SER A 365 19.21 5.14 -0.32
CA SER A 365 18.89 5.44 1.09
C SER A 365 17.40 5.31 1.39
N MET A 366 17.10 4.95 2.64
CA MET A 366 15.75 4.85 3.19
C MET A 366 15.44 6.12 4.00
N LEU A 367 14.33 6.77 3.68
CA LEU A 367 13.87 8.00 4.35
C LEU A 367 12.91 7.68 5.51
N GLU A 368 12.63 8.68 6.35
CA GLU A 368 11.67 8.62 7.48
C GLU A 368 12.06 7.61 8.58
N LEU A 369 13.37 7.38 8.76
CA LEU A 369 13.88 6.51 9.80
C LEU A 369 14.33 7.27 11.06
N GLY A 370 14.50 8.60 11.00
CA GLY A 370 14.96 9.41 12.13
C GLY A 370 16.21 8.84 12.79
N ASP A 371 16.23 8.71 14.10
CA ASP A 371 17.36 8.16 14.87
C ASP A 371 17.68 6.68 14.53
N TYR A 372 16.75 5.96 13.90
CA TYR A 372 16.95 4.59 13.44
C TYR A 372 17.68 4.50 12.09
N ALA A 373 17.99 5.63 11.44
CA ALA A 373 18.54 5.66 10.08
C ALA A 373 19.86 4.86 9.96
N GLU A 374 20.83 5.08 10.84
CA GLU A 374 22.12 4.39 10.78
C GLU A 374 21.94 2.87 10.92
N GLU A 375 21.22 2.41 11.95
CA GLU A 375 21.02 0.98 12.18
C GLU A 375 20.16 0.34 11.08
N GLY A 376 19.12 1.02 10.59
CA GLY A 376 18.29 0.56 9.46
C GLY A 376 19.11 0.32 8.20
N HIS A 377 20.03 1.24 7.87
CA HIS A 377 20.90 1.11 6.70
C HIS A 377 21.98 0.02 6.91
N ARG A 378 22.59 -0.08 8.10
CA ARG A 378 23.49 -1.20 8.43
C ARG A 378 22.79 -2.55 8.30
N ARG A 379 21.53 -2.65 8.75
CA ARG A 379 20.70 -3.85 8.63
C ARG A 379 20.50 -4.24 7.16
N ALA A 380 20.18 -3.28 6.29
CA ALA A 380 20.07 -3.52 4.84
C ALA A 380 21.40 -3.96 4.23
N GLY A 381 22.52 -3.38 4.65
CA GLY A 381 23.85 -3.78 4.24
C GLY A 381 24.21 -5.21 4.65
N ARG A 382 23.91 -5.59 5.89
CA ARG A 382 24.09 -6.98 6.37
C ARG A 382 23.27 -7.99 5.57
N ALA A 383 22.04 -7.62 5.21
CA ALA A 383 21.19 -8.45 4.35
C ALA A 383 21.75 -8.53 2.91
N ALA A 384 22.26 -7.43 2.36
CA ALA A 384 22.92 -7.45 1.05
C ALA A 384 24.09 -8.43 1.03
N ALA A 385 24.93 -8.46 2.07
CA ALA A 385 26.05 -9.40 2.19
C ALA A 385 25.61 -10.88 2.28
N GLN A 386 24.38 -11.14 2.70
CA GLN A 386 23.84 -12.51 2.74
C GLN A 386 23.33 -12.99 1.38
N TYR A 387 22.79 -12.09 0.57
CA TYR A 387 22.00 -12.46 -0.61
C TYR A 387 22.57 -11.96 -1.95
N ALA A 388 23.55 -11.06 -1.93
CA ALA A 388 24.16 -10.49 -3.13
C ALA A 388 25.67 -10.70 -3.14
N ASP A 389 26.28 -10.63 -4.33
CA ASP A 389 27.72 -10.76 -4.54
C ASP A 389 28.40 -9.36 -4.53
N ALA A 390 27.63 -8.29 -4.76
CA ALA A 390 28.09 -6.90 -4.68
C ALA A 390 26.99 -5.95 -4.24
N LEU A 391 27.37 -4.88 -3.50
CA LEU A 391 26.49 -3.79 -3.07
C LEU A 391 26.94 -2.47 -3.67
N TYR A 392 26.01 -1.78 -4.34
CA TYR A 392 26.13 -0.42 -4.86
C TYR A 392 25.13 0.45 -4.11
N ALA A 393 25.56 1.13 -3.06
CA ALA A 393 24.71 1.95 -2.22
C ALA A 393 24.74 3.42 -2.66
N TYR A 394 23.59 4.09 -2.72
CA TYR A 394 23.40 5.47 -3.15
C TYR A 394 22.69 6.32 -2.11
N GLY A 395 23.17 7.55 -1.94
CA GLY A 395 22.53 8.58 -1.14
C GLY A 395 23.20 8.85 0.20
N PRO A 396 22.62 9.69 1.06
CA PRO A 396 23.25 10.21 2.27
C PRO A 396 23.69 9.11 3.27
N ASP A 397 22.97 8.01 3.32
CA ASP A 397 23.22 6.91 4.26
C ASP A 397 23.92 5.70 3.60
N ALA A 398 24.42 5.86 2.37
CA ALA A 398 25.09 4.80 1.63
C ALA A 398 26.30 4.22 2.40
N ALA A 399 27.03 5.07 3.11
CA ALA A 399 28.19 4.65 3.93
C ALA A 399 27.78 3.68 5.06
N ALA A 400 26.61 3.87 5.68
CA ALA A 400 26.09 2.98 6.71
C ALA A 400 25.71 1.60 6.12
N MET A 401 25.10 1.55 4.91
CA MET A 401 24.85 0.28 4.22
C MET A 401 26.15 -0.48 3.93
N VAL A 402 27.15 0.21 3.39
CA VAL A 402 28.48 -0.38 3.11
C VAL A 402 29.12 -0.89 4.39
N ALA A 403 29.04 -0.13 5.49
CA ALA A 403 29.58 -0.57 6.78
C ALA A 403 28.89 -1.87 7.25
N GLY A 404 27.56 -1.95 7.17
CA GLY A 404 26.81 -3.17 7.51
C GLY A 404 27.16 -4.36 6.64
N ALA A 405 27.38 -4.16 5.34
CA ALA A 405 27.82 -5.22 4.41
C ALA A 405 29.21 -5.74 4.76
N ARG A 406 30.14 -4.83 5.06
CA ARG A 406 31.51 -5.17 5.47
C ARG A 406 31.58 -5.89 6.81
N GLU A 407 30.69 -5.60 7.77
CA GLU A 407 30.54 -6.35 9.01
C GLU A 407 30.28 -7.86 8.77
N LYS A 408 29.70 -8.19 7.63
CA LYS A 408 29.42 -9.58 7.20
C LYS A 408 30.43 -10.11 6.19
N GLY A 409 31.55 -9.41 5.97
CA GLY A 409 32.65 -9.84 5.12
C GLY A 409 32.47 -9.57 3.62
N MET A 410 31.50 -8.75 3.22
CA MET A 410 31.36 -8.37 1.81
C MET A 410 32.47 -7.38 1.42
N GLU A 411 33.37 -7.77 0.51
CA GLU A 411 34.45 -6.92 0.01
C GLU A 411 33.95 -5.95 -1.08
N HIS A 412 33.08 -6.41 -1.96
CA HIS A 412 32.50 -5.63 -3.06
C HIS A 412 31.30 -4.80 -2.58
N ALA A 413 31.56 -3.80 -1.75
CA ALA A 413 30.55 -2.87 -1.24
C ALA A 413 31.02 -1.43 -1.42
N TYR A 414 30.25 -0.65 -2.19
CA TYR A 414 30.63 0.69 -2.64
C TYR A 414 29.51 1.70 -2.31
N ALA A 415 29.91 2.91 -1.89
CA ALA A 415 29.00 4.02 -1.59
C ALA A 415 29.17 5.13 -2.61
N PHE A 416 28.05 5.70 -3.05
CA PHE A 416 27.99 6.78 -4.05
C PHE A 416 27.06 7.89 -3.58
N ASP A 417 27.41 9.12 -3.89
CA ASP A 417 26.60 10.34 -3.71
C ASP A 417 26.00 10.85 -5.05
N ASP A 418 26.42 10.24 -6.17
CA ASP A 418 25.94 10.54 -7.53
C ASP A 418 25.52 9.27 -8.28
N GLN A 419 24.34 9.31 -8.91
CA GLN A 419 23.82 8.16 -9.67
C GLN A 419 24.61 7.89 -10.95
N THR A 420 25.20 8.91 -11.56
CA THR A 420 26.00 8.73 -12.78
C THR A 420 27.27 7.96 -12.48
N ALA A 421 27.94 8.29 -11.39
CA ALA A 421 29.12 7.58 -10.93
C ALA A 421 28.79 6.13 -10.52
N LEU A 422 27.66 5.92 -9.82
CA LEU A 422 27.17 4.59 -9.48
C LEU A 422 26.96 3.75 -10.73
N VAL A 423 26.22 4.27 -11.71
CA VAL A 423 25.88 3.54 -12.95
C VAL A 423 27.13 3.25 -13.77
N ALA A 424 28.08 4.18 -13.85
CA ALA A 424 29.34 3.96 -14.54
C ALA A 424 30.12 2.78 -13.94
N ALA A 425 30.29 2.76 -12.62
CA ALA A 425 30.95 1.66 -11.91
C ALA A 425 30.20 0.33 -12.04
N LEU A 426 28.86 0.35 -11.96
CA LEU A 426 28.04 -0.83 -12.13
C LEU A 426 28.17 -1.45 -13.54
N ARG A 427 28.21 -0.61 -14.59
CA ARG A 427 28.40 -1.07 -15.99
C ARG A 427 29.76 -1.69 -16.26
N GLU A 428 30.81 -1.27 -15.55
CA GLU A 428 32.14 -1.87 -15.65
C GLU A 428 32.18 -3.27 -15.02
N ASP A 429 31.40 -3.50 -13.96
CA ASP A 429 31.43 -4.73 -13.16
C ASP A 429 30.37 -5.77 -13.61
N ALA A 430 29.15 -5.34 -13.96
CA ALA A 430 28.06 -6.21 -14.31
C ALA A 430 28.22 -6.83 -15.72
N LYS A 431 27.88 -8.10 -15.86
CA LYS A 431 27.96 -8.87 -17.11
C LYS A 431 26.61 -9.49 -17.46
N LYS A 432 26.42 -9.81 -18.73
CA LYS A 432 25.23 -10.56 -19.16
C LYS A 432 25.12 -11.87 -18.42
N GLY A 433 23.92 -12.20 -17.96
CA GLY A 433 23.63 -13.32 -17.07
C GLY A 433 23.52 -12.94 -15.59
N ASP A 434 23.95 -11.71 -15.21
CA ASP A 434 23.84 -11.24 -13.84
C ASP A 434 22.42 -10.77 -13.49
N ALA A 435 22.07 -10.80 -12.19
CA ALA A 435 20.83 -10.29 -11.65
C ALA A 435 21.08 -8.98 -10.90
N LEU A 436 20.25 -7.95 -11.14
CA LEU A 436 20.38 -6.63 -10.54
C LEU A 436 19.06 -6.22 -9.88
N LEU A 437 19.11 -5.96 -8.56
CA LEU A 437 18.02 -5.38 -7.80
C LEU A 437 18.22 -3.86 -7.71
N PHE A 438 17.23 -3.07 -8.13
CA PHE A 438 17.18 -1.62 -7.91
C PHE A 438 16.08 -1.29 -6.91
N LYS A 439 16.44 -0.74 -5.74
CA LYS A 439 15.49 -0.38 -4.67
C LYS A 439 15.96 0.82 -3.87
N GLY A 440 15.04 1.70 -3.48
CA GLY A 440 15.29 2.85 -2.62
C GLY A 440 13.98 3.55 -2.24
N SER A 441 14.05 4.48 -1.29
CA SER A 441 12.93 5.37 -1.00
C SER A 441 12.57 6.21 -2.21
N ARG A 442 11.30 6.64 -2.32
CA ARG A 442 10.79 7.39 -3.48
C ARG A 442 11.66 8.59 -3.84
N GLY A 443 12.16 9.30 -2.84
CA GLY A 443 13.05 10.46 -3.03
C GLY A 443 14.40 10.13 -3.66
N MET A 444 14.84 8.87 -3.61
CA MET A 444 16.10 8.42 -4.24
C MET A 444 15.98 8.18 -5.74
N ARG A 445 14.77 8.08 -6.29
CA ARG A 445 14.50 7.90 -7.73
C ARG A 445 15.38 6.82 -8.37
N MET A 446 15.39 5.61 -7.76
CA MET A 446 16.25 4.51 -8.23
C MET A 446 15.85 3.99 -9.62
N GLU A 447 14.63 4.25 -10.07
CA GLU A 447 14.21 4.03 -11.46
C GLU A 447 15.04 4.83 -12.48
N ARG A 448 15.56 5.99 -12.06
CA ARG A 448 16.47 6.79 -12.90
C ARG A 448 17.83 6.10 -13.05
N ALA A 449 18.38 5.56 -11.97
CA ALA A 449 19.61 4.78 -12.03
C ALA A 449 19.45 3.53 -12.91
N LEU A 450 18.28 2.85 -12.83
CA LEU A 450 17.94 1.72 -13.69
C LEU A 450 17.84 2.13 -15.16
N ALA A 451 17.08 3.19 -15.49
CA ALA A 451 16.97 3.70 -16.86
C ALA A 451 18.35 4.08 -17.44
N MET A 452 19.17 4.80 -16.65
CA MET A 452 20.54 5.11 -17.03
C MET A 452 21.36 3.84 -17.28
N PHE A 453 21.24 2.81 -16.44
CA PHE A 453 21.96 1.54 -16.62
C PHE A 453 21.57 0.84 -17.93
N LEU A 454 20.29 0.85 -18.28
CA LEU A 454 19.76 0.26 -19.52
C LEU A 454 19.98 1.14 -20.76
N GLY A 455 20.46 2.38 -20.60
CA GLY A 455 20.65 3.31 -21.72
C GLY A 455 19.36 3.94 -22.25
N GLU A 456 18.32 3.96 -21.42
CA GLU A 456 17.02 4.58 -21.73
C GLU A 456 17.05 6.10 -21.47
N GLU A 457 16.17 6.85 -22.16
CA GLU A 457 15.99 8.26 -21.87
C GLU A 457 15.41 8.45 -20.47
N VAL A 458 16.06 9.30 -19.68
CA VAL A 458 15.62 9.64 -18.33
C VAL A 458 14.74 10.87 -18.39
N GLU A 459 13.44 10.74 -18.10
CA GLU A 459 12.58 11.91 -17.89
C GLU A 459 13.11 12.76 -16.73
N ALA A 460 13.23 14.06 -16.93
CA ALA A 460 13.86 15.04 -16.05
C ALA A 460 13.11 15.28 -14.73
#